data_e48072bfe30e014008214764fb1240b2
#
_entry.id   e48072bfe30e014008214764fb1240b2
#
_cell.length_a   1.000
_cell.length_b   1.000
_cell.length_c   1.000
_cell.angle_alpha   90.00
_cell.angle_beta   90.00
_cell.angle_gamma   90.00
#
_symmetry.space_group_name_H-M   'P 1'
#
loop_
_entity.id
_entity.type
_entity.pdbx_description
1 polymer ?
#
loop_
_entity_poly.entity_id
_entity_poly.type
_entity_poly.pdbx_seq_one_letter_code
_entity_poly.pdbx_strand_id
1 'polypeptide(L)'
;MNFTDNKIKEEFNSNGYASIYSFFNEDKIQEIKNEIDRYISYVVPTLPNHHVFYEDKSDKSTIKNLQQMFNYDDYFKKLIEESSIQEVASFLLQEKAIPKNLQYFNKPAGVGKPTPPHQDGYYFMLKKHNAVTCWLALEKVDEENGCIHY
;
A
#
# COMPACT_ATOMS: atom_id res chain seq x y z
N MET A 1 1.40 12.17 -16.75
CA MET A 1 1.94 13.01 -15.67
C MET A 1 3.37 12.58 -15.45
N ASN A 2 4.31 13.49 -15.22
CA ASN A 2 5.69 13.08 -14.95
C ASN A 2 5.87 12.89 -13.45
N PHE A 3 5.89 11.64 -12.99
CA PHE A 3 5.99 11.29 -11.57
C PHE A 3 7.43 11.37 -11.02
N THR A 4 8.39 11.69 -11.88
CA THR A 4 9.80 11.87 -11.52
C THR A 4 10.19 13.36 -11.51
N ASP A 5 9.27 14.23 -11.03
CA ASP A 5 9.53 15.66 -10.87
C ASP A 5 10.42 15.89 -9.63
N ASN A 6 11.45 16.74 -9.80
CA ASN A 6 12.34 17.13 -8.72
C ASN A 6 11.61 17.73 -7.52
N LYS A 7 10.47 18.38 -7.72
CA LYS A 7 9.64 18.91 -6.63
C LYS A 7 9.15 17.82 -5.68
N ILE A 8 8.74 16.66 -6.22
CA ILE A 8 8.32 15.49 -5.41
C ILE A 8 9.50 15.01 -4.56
N LYS A 9 10.70 14.98 -5.16
CA LYS A 9 11.91 14.56 -4.45
C LYS A 9 12.34 15.57 -3.38
N GLU A 10 12.25 16.86 -3.66
CA GLU A 10 12.52 17.92 -2.69
C GLU A 10 11.55 17.87 -1.51
N GLU A 11 10.24 17.69 -1.77
CA GLU A 11 9.21 17.51 -0.74
C GLU A 11 9.50 16.26 0.12
N PHE A 12 9.78 15.12 -0.52
CA PHE A 12 10.12 13.88 0.17
C PHE A 12 11.37 14.03 1.06
N ASN A 13 12.43 14.67 0.55
CA ASN A 13 13.65 14.86 1.31
C ASN A 13 13.50 15.84 2.49
N SER A 14 12.62 16.84 2.34
CA SER A 14 12.42 17.87 3.36
C SER A 14 11.47 17.41 4.46
N ASN A 15 10.41 16.68 4.09
CA ASN A 15 9.31 16.35 4.99
C ASN A 15 9.32 14.88 5.45
N GLY A 16 10.08 14.02 4.76
CA GLY A 16 10.03 12.57 4.95
C GLY A 16 8.88 11.89 4.20
N TYR A 17 8.03 12.68 3.53
CA TYR A 17 6.95 12.19 2.66
C TYR A 17 6.71 13.16 1.51
N ALA A 18 6.02 12.70 0.46
CA ALA A 18 5.51 13.54 -0.62
C ALA A 18 4.12 13.03 -1.06
N SER A 19 3.26 13.96 -1.49
CA SER A 19 1.92 13.64 -1.96
C SER A 19 1.82 13.80 -3.48
N ILE A 20 1.40 12.74 -4.16
CA ILE A 20 1.19 12.73 -5.60
C ILE A 20 -0.31 12.57 -5.88
N TYR A 21 -0.94 13.67 -6.26
CA TYR A 21 -2.38 13.68 -6.58
C TYR A 21 -2.64 13.09 -7.97
N SER A 22 -3.78 12.41 -8.11
CA SER A 22 -4.21 11.78 -9.36
C SER A 22 -3.15 10.88 -9.99
N PHE A 23 -2.44 10.12 -9.13
CA PHE A 23 -1.38 9.20 -9.57
C PHE A 23 -1.91 8.17 -10.57
N PHE A 24 -3.03 7.56 -10.28
CA PHE A 24 -3.82 6.78 -11.22
C PHE A 24 -5.15 7.50 -11.54
N ASN A 25 -5.67 7.28 -12.74
CA ASN A 25 -7.01 7.73 -13.11
C ASN A 25 -8.09 6.87 -12.43
N GLU A 26 -9.34 7.32 -12.49
CA GLU A 26 -10.47 6.65 -11.85
C GLU A 26 -10.67 5.23 -12.37
N ASP A 27 -10.51 5.00 -13.68
CA ASP A 27 -10.64 3.66 -14.29
C ASP A 27 -9.62 2.68 -13.70
N LYS A 28 -8.36 3.14 -13.50
CA LYS A 28 -7.30 2.29 -12.90
C LYS A 28 -7.56 2.04 -11.42
N ILE A 29 -8.06 3.02 -10.69
CA ILE A 29 -8.46 2.81 -9.30
C ILE A 29 -9.61 1.80 -9.22
N GLN A 30 -10.61 1.91 -10.10
CA GLN A 30 -11.72 0.96 -10.12
C GLN A 30 -11.27 -0.45 -10.52
N GLU A 31 -10.36 -0.57 -11.47
CA GLU A 31 -9.73 -1.85 -11.83
C GLU A 31 -9.03 -2.48 -10.60
N ILE A 32 -8.22 -1.71 -9.86
CA ILE A 32 -7.53 -2.19 -8.66
C ILE A 32 -8.55 -2.65 -7.60
N LYS A 33 -9.63 -1.91 -7.39
CA LYS A 33 -10.70 -2.30 -6.45
C LYS A 33 -11.35 -3.63 -6.84
N ASN A 34 -11.71 -3.78 -8.11
CA ASN A 34 -12.28 -5.02 -8.63
C ASN A 34 -11.33 -6.22 -8.44
N GLU A 35 -10.03 -6.00 -8.64
CA GLU A 35 -9.01 -7.03 -8.43
C GLU A 35 -8.79 -7.35 -6.94
N ILE A 36 -8.95 -6.39 -6.04
CA ILE A 36 -8.97 -6.65 -4.60
C ILE A 36 -10.19 -7.51 -4.23
N ASP A 37 -11.36 -7.19 -4.74
CA ASP A 37 -12.59 -7.99 -4.49
C ASP A 37 -12.43 -9.42 -5.02
N ARG A 38 -11.87 -9.60 -6.22
CA ARG A 38 -11.51 -10.90 -6.76
C ARG A 38 -10.52 -11.63 -5.84
N TYR A 39 -9.46 -10.96 -5.42
CA TYR A 39 -8.44 -11.52 -4.54
C TYR A 39 -9.03 -11.98 -3.20
N ILE A 40 -9.88 -11.16 -2.59
CA ILE A 40 -10.57 -11.50 -1.35
C ILE A 40 -11.45 -12.73 -1.53
N SER A 41 -12.18 -12.82 -2.64
CA SER A 41 -13.14 -13.90 -2.90
C SER A 41 -12.47 -15.24 -3.23
N TYR A 42 -11.38 -15.22 -4.00
CA TYR A 42 -10.82 -16.44 -4.58
C TYR A 42 -9.41 -16.80 -4.06
N VAL A 43 -8.60 -15.83 -3.67
CA VAL A 43 -7.22 -16.09 -3.23
C VAL A 43 -7.13 -16.16 -1.70
N VAL A 44 -7.74 -15.22 -0.99
CA VAL A 44 -7.70 -15.18 0.49
C VAL A 44 -8.07 -16.51 1.15
N PRO A 45 -9.08 -17.28 0.69
CA PRO A 45 -9.39 -18.58 1.29
C PRO A 45 -8.27 -19.62 1.21
N THR A 46 -7.30 -19.42 0.31
CA THR A 46 -6.17 -20.33 0.08
C THR A 46 -4.88 -19.87 0.77
N LEU A 47 -4.87 -18.65 1.33
CA LEU A 47 -3.67 -18.06 1.91
C LEU A 47 -3.33 -18.67 3.28
N PRO A 48 -2.04 -18.69 3.63
CA PRO A 48 -1.64 -18.95 5.01
C PRO A 48 -2.23 -17.92 5.97
N ASN A 49 -2.68 -18.37 7.14
CA ASN A 49 -3.33 -17.51 8.13
C ASN A 49 -2.49 -16.31 8.59
N HIS A 50 -1.17 -16.39 8.49
CA HIS A 50 -0.27 -15.32 8.88
C HIS A 50 -0.14 -14.19 7.84
N HIS A 51 -0.84 -14.30 6.72
CA HIS A 51 -0.94 -13.23 5.71
C HIS A 51 -2.31 -12.55 5.69
N VAL A 52 -3.28 -13.03 6.48
CA VAL A 52 -4.64 -12.50 6.52
C VAL A 52 -4.98 -12.08 7.94
N PHE A 53 -5.21 -10.80 8.14
CA PHE A 53 -5.50 -10.23 9.45
C PHE A 53 -6.91 -9.63 9.45
N TYR A 54 -7.63 -9.88 10.54
CA TYR A 54 -8.99 -9.39 10.79
C TYR A 54 -8.99 -8.50 12.03
N GLU A 55 -9.89 -7.53 12.09
CA GLU A 55 -10.13 -6.79 13.33
C GLU A 55 -10.85 -7.68 14.35
N ASP A 56 -11.82 -8.47 13.90
CA ASP A 56 -12.44 -9.57 14.67
C ASP A 56 -12.16 -10.90 13.98
N LYS A 57 -11.41 -11.78 14.65
CA LYS A 57 -11.05 -13.10 14.10
C LYS A 57 -12.25 -14.04 13.88
N SER A 58 -13.36 -13.77 14.57
CA SER A 58 -14.61 -14.54 14.41
C SER A 58 -15.45 -14.07 13.23
N ASP A 59 -15.21 -12.85 12.74
CA ASP A 59 -15.90 -12.25 11.61
C ASP A 59 -14.95 -11.99 10.45
N LYS A 60 -15.01 -12.86 9.44
CA LYS A 60 -14.17 -12.76 8.24
C LYS A 60 -14.49 -11.56 7.33
N SER A 61 -15.59 -10.85 7.54
CA SER A 61 -15.90 -9.61 6.83
C SER A 61 -15.04 -8.44 7.31
N THR A 62 -14.41 -8.57 8.48
CA THR A 62 -13.58 -7.54 9.10
C THR A 62 -12.10 -7.59 8.69
N ILE A 63 -11.82 -7.90 7.42
CA ILE A 63 -10.44 -7.89 6.92
C ILE A 63 -9.80 -6.54 7.23
N LYS A 64 -8.66 -6.59 7.91
CA LYS A 64 -7.84 -5.43 8.27
C LYS A 64 -6.65 -5.29 7.34
N ASN A 65 -5.95 -6.39 7.09
CA ASN A 65 -4.73 -6.36 6.31
C ASN A 65 -4.52 -7.68 5.57
N LEU A 66 -4.14 -7.58 4.30
CA LEU A 66 -3.68 -8.70 3.48
C LEU A 66 -2.23 -8.44 3.10
N GLN A 67 -1.33 -9.33 3.47
CA GLN A 67 0.10 -9.15 3.26
C GLN A 67 0.63 -10.01 2.12
N GLN A 68 1.75 -9.57 1.54
CA GLN A 68 2.50 -10.32 0.52
C GLN A 68 1.67 -10.68 -0.72
N MET A 69 0.68 -9.85 -1.08
CA MET A 69 -0.27 -10.13 -2.16
C MET A 69 0.41 -10.45 -3.49
N PHE A 70 1.54 -9.81 -3.78
CA PHE A 70 2.30 -10.01 -5.03
C PHE A 70 2.97 -11.38 -5.13
N ASN A 71 3.08 -12.12 -4.04
CA ASN A 71 3.61 -13.48 -4.04
C ASN A 71 2.54 -14.54 -4.42
N TYR A 72 1.27 -14.15 -4.39
CA TYR A 72 0.14 -15.06 -4.57
C TYR A 72 -0.74 -14.72 -5.77
N ASP A 73 -0.43 -13.62 -6.46
CA ASP A 73 -1.27 -13.14 -7.56
C ASP A 73 -0.49 -12.33 -8.58
N ASP A 74 -0.60 -12.70 -9.85
CA ASP A 74 0.13 -12.10 -10.96
C ASP A 74 -0.27 -10.65 -11.24
N TYR A 75 -1.54 -10.27 -10.99
CA TYR A 75 -1.98 -8.89 -11.16
C TYR A 75 -1.25 -7.98 -10.16
N PHE A 76 -1.25 -8.34 -8.89
CA PHE A 76 -0.58 -7.57 -7.84
C PHE A 76 0.95 -7.60 -7.98
N LYS A 77 1.49 -8.68 -8.53
CA LYS A 77 2.91 -8.73 -8.89
C LYS A 77 3.26 -7.70 -9.96
N LYS A 78 2.50 -7.67 -11.06
CA LYS A 78 2.69 -6.66 -12.11
C LYS A 78 2.47 -5.23 -11.60
N LEU A 79 1.46 -5.04 -10.75
CA LEU A 79 1.17 -3.73 -10.17
C LEU A 79 2.37 -3.15 -9.42
N ILE A 80 3.11 -3.95 -8.66
CA ILE A 80 4.25 -3.46 -7.87
C ILE A 80 5.58 -3.47 -8.65
N GLU A 81 5.76 -4.37 -9.61
CA GLU A 81 7.03 -4.56 -10.33
C GLU A 81 7.11 -3.80 -11.66
N GLU A 82 5.98 -3.54 -12.31
CA GLU A 82 5.93 -3.06 -13.70
C GLU A 82 5.13 -1.76 -13.86
N SER A 83 4.84 -1.04 -12.77
CA SER A 83 4.03 0.17 -12.82
C SER A 83 4.80 1.43 -12.50
N SER A 84 4.14 2.57 -12.67
CA SER A 84 4.64 3.89 -12.25
C SER A 84 4.99 3.95 -10.75
N ILE A 85 4.45 3.05 -9.92
CA ILE A 85 4.82 2.93 -8.50
C ILE A 85 6.31 2.60 -8.37
N GLN A 86 6.80 1.61 -9.13
CA GLN A 86 8.21 1.24 -9.12
C GLN A 86 9.11 2.35 -9.66
N GLU A 87 8.64 3.08 -10.67
CA GLU A 87 9.38 4.22 -11.23
C GLU A 87 9.57 5.33 -10.20
N VAL A 88 8.50 5.72 -9.51
CA VAL A 88 8.56 6.73 -8.43
C VAL A 88 9.42 6.25 -7.27
N ALA A 89 9.24 5.02 -6.82
CA ALA A 89 10.05 4.47 -5.75
C ALA A 89 11.54 4.48 -6.12
N SER A 90 11.88 4.07 -7.33
CA SER A 90 13.27 4.08 -7.82
C SER A 90 13.84 5.50 -7.91
N PHE A 91 13.04 6.45 -8.36
CA PHE A 91 13.42 7.87 -8.45
C PHE A 91 13.71 8.47 -7.07
N LEU A 92 12.84 8.20 -6.08
CA LEU A 92 13.03 8.71 -4.72
C LEU A 92 14.23 8.07 -4.03
N LEU A 93 14.41 6.75 -4.19
CA LEU A 93 15.54 6.01 -3.60
C LEU A 93 16.87 6.23 -4.33
N GLN A 94 16.86 6.83 -5.55
CA GLN A 94 18.02 7.01 -6.43
C GLN A 94 18.73 5.69 -6.79
N GLU A 95 18.00 4.58 -6.73
CA GLU A 95 18.43 3.25 -7.13
C GLU A 95 17.21 2.42 -7.56
N LYS A 96 17.43 1.30 -8.22
CA LYS A 96 16.33 0.41 -8.60
C LYS A 96 15.61 -0.09 -7.35
N ALA A 97 14.35 0.29 -7.19
CA ALA A 97 13.52 -0.20 -6.11
C ALA A 97 13.25 -1.70 -6.25
N ILE A 98 13.39 -2.43 -5.16
CA ILE A 98 13.08 -3.86 -5.07
C ILE A 98 11.88 -4.02 -4.15
N PRO A 99 10.74 -4.51 -4.67
CA PRO A 99 9.55 -4.73 -3.86
C PRO A 99 9.83 -5.66 -2.67
N LYS A 100 9.32 -5.29 -1.51
CA LYS A 100 9.41 -6.09 -0.28
C LYS A 100 8.07 -6.61 0.18
N ASN A 101 7.05 -5.79 0.05
CA ASN A 101 5.69 -6.13 0.44
C ASN A 101 4.71 -5.33 -0.41
N LEU A 102 3.64 -5.95 -0.83
CA LEU A 102 2.41 -5.29 -1.28
C LEU A 102 1.30 -5.77 -0.39
N GLN A 103 0.61 -4.83 0.24
CA GLN A 103 -0.45 -5.14 1.17
C GLN A 103 -1.70 -4.30 0.91
N TYR A 104 -2.84 -4.91 1.09
CA TYR A 104 -4.10 -4.20 1.23
C TYR A 104 -4.31 -3.87 2.69
N PHE A 105 -4.59 -2.62 2.99
CA PHE A 105 -4.89 -2.14 4.33
C PHE A 105 -6.29 -1.54 4.37
N ASN A 106 -7.10 -1.98 5.31
CA ASN A 106 -8.48 -1.54 5.46
C ASN A 106 -8.80 -1.23 6.93
N LYS A 107 -9.68 -0.28 7.14
CA LYS A 107 -10.30 0.01 8.43
C LYS A 107 -11.79 -0.27 8.31
N PRO A 108 -12.26 -1.49 8.64
CA PRO A 108 -13.67 -1.84 8.53
C PRO A 108 -14.53 -0.90 9.36
N ALA A 109 -15.64 -0.44 8.78
CA ALA A 109 -16.54 0.50 9.41
C ALA A 109 -17.05 -0.02 10.77
N GLY A 110 -17.07 0.83 11.78
CA GLY A 110 -17.60 0.52 13.12
C GLY A 110 -16.67 -0.31 14.03
N VAL A 111 -15.68 -1.03 13.48
CA VAL A 111 -14.78 -1.90 14.26
C VAL A 111 -13.29 -1.61 14.04
N GLY A 112 -12.95 -0.83 13.01
CA GLY A 112 -11.58 -0.48 12.70
C GLY A 112 -10.91 0.27 13.85
N LYS A 113 -9.71 -0.17 14.24
CA LYS A 113 -8.93 0.43 15.33
C LYS A 113 -7.85 1.37 14.79
N PRO A 114 -7.47 2.42 15.54
CA PRO A 114 -6.35 3.26 15.16
C PRO A 114 -5.05 2.47 15.15
N THR A 115 -4.16 2.79 14.22
CA THR A 115 -2.79 2.28 14.19
C THR A 115 -1.92 3.26 14.98
N PRO A 116 -1.17 2.82 16.00
CA PRO A 116 -0.27 3.68 16.75
C PRO A 116 0.80 4.31 15.86
N PRO A 117 1.32 5.50 16.19
CA PRO A 117 2.44 6.11 15.50
C PRO A 117 3.65 5.15 15.43
N HIS A 118 4.24 5.00 14.25
CA HIS A 118 5.38 4.13 14.03
C HIS A 118 6.18 4.60 12.79
N GLN A 119 7.33 3.98 12.59
CA GLN A 119 8.11 4.11 11.36
C GLN A 119 8.22 2.73 10.71
N ASP A 120 7.82 2.61 9.46
CA ASP A 120 7.85 1.34 8.71
C ASP A 120 9.25 0.72 8.66
N GLY A 121 10.28 1.56 8.56
CA GLY A 121 11.67 1.13 8.54
C GLY A 121 12.09 0.27 9.74
N TYR A 122 11.45 0.44 10.89
CA TYR A 122 11.68 -0.38 12.08
C TYR A 122 11.34 -1.86 11.82
N TYR A 123 10.29 -2.11 11.05
CA TYR A 123 9.82 -3.48 10.76
C TYR A 123 10.58 -4.14 9.61
N PHE A 124 11.24 -3.35 8.75
CA PHE A 124 11.89 -3.90 7.56
C PHE A 124 13.25 -4.55 7.84
N MET A 125 13.87 -4.28 8.99
CA MET A 125 15.20 -4.81 9.40
C MET A 125 16.26 -4.68 8.30
N LEU A 126 16.27 -3.56 7.57
CA LEU A 126 17.21 -3.33 6.49
C LEU A 126 18.58 -2.90 7.03
N LYS A 127 19.67 -3.41 6.42
CA LYS A 127 21.04 -2.95 6.75
C LYS A 127 21.25 -1.47 6.46
N LYS A 128 20.67 -0.98 5.34
CA LYS A 128 20.55 0.44 5.01
C LYS A 128 19.07 0.79 5.16
N HIS A 129 18.76 1.84 5.89
CA HIS A 129 17.42 2.34 6.04
C HIS A 129 16.98 3.15 4.80
N ASN A 130 17.24 2.60 3.60
CA ASN A 130 16.85 3.17 2.33
C ASN A 130 15.62 2.43 1.80
N ALA A 131 14.45 2.86 2.24
CA ALA A 131 13.18 2.29 1.86
C ALA A 131 12.13 3.39 1.73
N VAL A 132 11.15 3.17 0.86
CA VAL A 132 9.97 4.02 0.70
C VAL A 132 8.72 3.16 0.74
N THR A 133 7.70 3.62 1.45
CA THR A 133 6.36 3.05 1.43
C THR A 133 5.49 3.91 0.53
N CYS A 134 4.95 3.31 -0.54
CA CYS A 134 3.98 3.96 -1.41
C CYS A 134 2.57 3.61 -0.91
N TRP A 135 1.86 4.59 -0.38
CA TRP A 135 0.49 4.44 0.07
C TRP A 135 -0.47 4.96 -1.01
N LEU A 136 -1.32 4.10 -1.53
CA LEU A 136 -2.31 4.42 -2.57
C LEU A 136 -3.70 4.47 -1.97
N ALA A 137 -4.33 5.65 -2.00
CA ALA A 137 -5.74 5.80 -1.64
C ALA A 137 -6.63 5.19 -2.73
N LEU A 138 -7.50 4.26 -2.35
CA LEU A 138 -8.48 3.62 -3.24
C LEU A 138 -9.85 4.30 -3.20
N GLU A 139 -10.06 5.18 -2.24
CA GLU A 139 -11.27 5.97 -2.04
C GLU A 139 -10.92 7.29 -1.37
N LYS A 140 -11.88 8.17 -1.15
CA LYS A 140 -11.67 9.36 -0.35
C LYS A 140 -11.27 8.95 1.06
N VAL A 141 -10.15 9.47 1.54
CA VAL A 141 -9.63 9.19 2.89
C VAL A 141 -9.49 10.49 3.65
N ASP A 142 -10.11 10.55 4.82
CA ASP A 142 -10.08 11.70 5.71
C ASP A 142 -10.09 11.26 7.20
N GLU A 143 -10.23 12.21 8.12
CA GLU A 143 -10.22 11.93 9.55
C GLU A 143 -11.39 11.06 10.01
N GLU A 144 -12.52 11.07 9.28
CA GLU A 144 -13.71 10.29 9.64
C GLU A 144 -13.53 8.79 9.35
N ASN A 145 -12.70 8.45 8.33
CA ASN A 145 -12.44 7.06 7.95
C ASN A 145 -11.01 6.60 8.18
N GLY A 146 -10.20 7.42 8.86
CA GLY A 146 -8.90 7.02 9.39
C GLY A 146 -7.74 7.20 8.44
N CYS A 147 -7.53 8.43 7.98
CA CYS A 147 -6.37 8.83 7.20
C CYS A 147 -5.03 8.60 7.93
N ILE A 148 -3.95 8.67 7.19
CA ILE A 148 -2.59 8.70 7.74
C ILE A 148 -2.28 10.12 8.21
N HIS A 149 -1.61 10.23 9.35
CA HIS A 149 -1.02 11.46 9.88
C HIS A 149 0.51 11.31 9.91
N TYR A 150 1.21 12.35 9.43
CA TYR A 150 2.67 12.45 9.41
C TYR A 150 3.15 13.51 10.39
#